data_46aa5014be903b11606ea795a92a6185
#
_entry.id   46aa5014be903b11606ea795a92a6185
#
_cell.length_a   1.000
_cell.length_b   1.000
_cell.length_c   1.000
_cell.angle_alpha   90.00
_cell.angle_beta   90.00
_cell.angle_gamma   90.00
#
_symmetry.space_group_name_H-M   'P 1'
#
loop_
_entity.id
_entity.type
_entity.pdbx_description
1 polymer ?
#
loop_
_entity_poly.entity_id
_entity_poly.type
_entity_poly.pdbx_seq_one_letter_code
_entity_poly.pdbx_strand_id
1 'polypeptide(L)'
;MRTRSMMIGAAASAALLAGGVYGATAAVAGGSPPPSAGANVRVTVDQGSTYVSADQLAGGGYTDGVLSRCGIDRRMQNEPTLAIDPRDHSVWSAGANDYCTVPTAGDAWPGFYRSTTGGASWTDSLLPAYKGDASAQGTSSPLAAMVAGGAIAGGDPVMSWDGQGNLFYMGNNFNRGFTDGRSGVTKDNTGDVWVATYGPSNPADHSTDGSKYLHTVILARNTFGLGSFNDKTNLVADPATGNVYAAWSDFHGLTGCNEILFSRSTDHGATFSAPVKISSGICGNQGPSIAIGPSGQVSVAWEGSTGGALATAPGAVNGAAFVSSGDFGKTFGKASLALTYTPFTSGQFSGNGSRDCGDSPFNCPTGQTFPRFDLAGPYLAADNVHGTLVMAFQVAQSSGQGQIESVFSTDGGASWSAPALLAPAATGHQFFPWLTASNGRVSAVWYDSQGDPSYAATRAPCNSATGQTSACLNVRYAESADGGKTWGPSIQVTDTPTNPNYEQFGGRRIPFFGDYLTVAAQGDTIGAVWTDQRNTVGAADASGDNDGADVAGDPETGGTCTSSFTTCFDGTGGLDQNIYTAAITP
;
A
#
# COMPACT_ATOMS: atom_id res chain seq x y z
N MET A 1 28.86 77.50 -12.23
CA MET A 1 30.32 77.60 -12.41
C MET A 1 30.81 76.27 -12.88
N ARG A 2 31.06 76.22 -14.15
CA ARG A 2 32.31 75.85 -14.87
C ARG A 2 32.86 74.49 -14.48
N THR A 3 32.63 73.49 -15.33
CA THR A 3 33.50 72.93 -16.42
C THR A 3 34.72 72.17 -15.91
N ARG A 4 34.98 70.92 -16.31
CA ARG A 4 35.47 70.52 -17.65
C ARG A 4 35.55 68.98 -17.75
N SER A 5 35.17 68.52 -18.95
CA SER A 5 35.51 67.19 -19.51
C SER A 5 37.01 67.02 -19.68
N MET A 6 37.48 65.77 -19.67
CA MET A 6 38.62 65.34 -20.51
C MET A 6 38.46 63.87 -20.90
N MET A 7 38.26 63.64 -22.19
CA MET A 7 38.50 62.37 -22.88
C MET A 7 39.98 62.19 -23.10
N ILE A 8 40.47 60.94 -22.95
CA ILE A 8 41.66 60.46 -23.61
C ILE A 8 41.39 59.02 -24.04
N GLY A 9 41.44 58.80 -25.35
CA GLY A 9 41.46 57.47 -25.94
C GLY A 9 42.90 56.98 -26.09
N ALA A 10 43.04 55.69 -26.22
CA ALA A 10 44.16 55.04 -26.91
C ALA A 10 43.89 53.55 -27.07
N ALA A 11 43.79 53.16 -28.26
CA ALA A 11 44.61 52.24 -29.03
C ALA A 11 44.60 50.75 -28.61
N ALA A 12 44.05 49.99 -29.51
CA ALA A 12 44.11 48.54 -29.55
C ALA A 12 45.54 48.05 -29.83
N SER A 13 45.94 47.00 -29.13
CA SER A 13 47.05 46.13 -29.55
C SER A 13 46.60 44.68 -29.47
N ALA A 14 46.42 44.04 -30.59
CA ALA A 14 46.20 42.62 -30.71
C ALA A 14 47.51 41.87 -30.48
N ALA A 15 47.54 40.99 -29.48
CA ALA A 15 48.61 40.00 -29.34
C ALA A 15 47.95 38.61 -29.51
N LEU A 16 48.21 37.95 -30.60
CA LEU A 16 47.96 36.51 -30.79
C LEU A 16 48.92 35.73 -29.87
N LEU A 17 48.39 35.05 -28.88
CA LEU A 17 49.08 33.98 -28.16
C LEU A 17 48.35 32.66 -28.50
N ALA A 18 49.03 31.83 -29.27
CA ALA A 18 48.66 30.43 -29.47
C ALA A 18 48.89 29.68 -28.14
N GLY A 19 47.83 29.45 -27.37
CA GLY A 19 47.84 28.64 -26.17
C GLY A 19 47.18 27.31 -26.48
N GLY A 20 47.96 26.23 -26.39
CA GLY A 20 47.50 24.86 -26.57
C GLY A 20 46.38 24.53 -25.60
N VAL A 21 45.26 24.02 -26.11
CA VAL A 21 44.16 23.47 -25.35
C VAL A 21 44.64 22.13 -24.77
N TYR A 22 45.13 22.13 -23.56
CA TYR A 22 45.12 20.91 -22.76
C TYR A 22 43.67 20.64 -22.34
N GLY A 23 43.00 19.79 -23.08
CA GLY A 23 41.75 19.19 -22.68
C GLY A 23 41.97 18.36 -21.41
N ALA A 24 41.74 18.95 -20.27
CA ALA A 24 41.47 18.18 -19.05
C ALA A 24 40.15 17.46 -19.30
N THR A 25 40.19 16.21 -19.72
CA THR A 25 39.08 15.30 -19.58
C THR A 25 38.90 15.17 -18.08
N ALA A 26 37.91 15.88 -17.52
CA ALA A 26 37.39 15.56 -16.22
C ALA A 26 36.97 14.08 -16.32
N ALA A 27 37.66 13.21 -15.58
CA ALA A 27 37.21 11.87 -15.35
C ALA A 27 35.83 12.04 -14.67
N VAL A 28 34.78 11.74 -15.43
CA VAL A 28 33.45 11.53 -14.86
C VAL A 28 33.68 10.40 -13.85
N ALA A 29 33.66 10.74 -12.56
CA ALA A 29 33.60 9.74 -11.51
C ALA A 29 32.48 8.79 -11.93
N GLY A 30 32.78 7.50 -12.05
CA GLY A 30 31.84 6.51 -12.50
C GLY A 30 30.66 6.47 -11.51
N GLY A 31 29.61 7.22 -11.81
CA GLY A 31 28.35 7.09 -11.13
C GLY A 31 27.82 5.69 -11.39
N SER A 32 27.26 5.05 -10.38
CA SER A 32 26.52 3.80 -10.57
C SER A 32 25.53 3.99 -11.73
N PRO A 33 25.29 2.97 -12.54
CA PRO A 33 24.27 3.04 -13.57
C PRO A 33 22.93 3.42 -12.92
N PRO A 34 22.03 4.10 -13.63
CA PRO A 34 20.71 4.38 -13.09
C PRO A 34 19.97 3.07 -12.80
N PRO A 35 19.07 3.04 -11.80
CA PRO A 35 18.28 1.86 -11.49
C PRO A 35 17.49 1.39 -12.72
N SER A 36 17.19 0.10 -12.77
CA SER A 36 16.40 -0.50 -13.85
C SER A 36 15.36 -1.47 -13.30
N ALA A 37 14.17 -1.49 -13.92
CA ALA A 37 13.14 -2.46 -13.60
C ALA A 37 13.29 -3.70 -14.49
N GLY A 38 13.13 -4.87 -13.87
CA GLY A 38 12.99 -6.15 -14.56
C GLY A 38 11.61 -6.29 -15.23
N ALA A 39 11.38 -7.43 -15.86
CA ALA A 39 10.09 -7.77 -16.45
C ALA A 39 8.99 -7.75 -15.38
N ASN A 40 7.80 -7.30 -15.75
CA ASN A 40 6.63 -7.38 -14.88
C ASN A 40 6.14 -8.84 -14.83
N VAL A 41 5.97 -9.36 -13.65
CA VAL A 41 5.51 -10.72 -13.39
C VAL A 41 4.16 -10.66 -12.67
N ARG A 42 3.17 -11.37 -13.19
CA ARG A 42 1.87 -11.53 -12.52
C ARG A 42 2.06 -12.42 -11.30
N VAL A 43 1.71 -11.92 -10.12
CA VAL A 43 1.76 -12.64 -8.84
C VAL A 43 0.56 -13.56 -8.72
N THR A 44 -0.65 -13.01 -8.92
CA THR A 44 -1.92 -13.73 -8.77
C THR A 44 -2.32 -14.35 -10.10
N VAL A 45 -2.22 -15.67 -10.20
CA VAL A 45 -2.57 -16.41 -11.41
C VAL A 45 -3.83 -17.23 -11.14
N ASP A 46 -4.96 -16.56 -11.14
CA ASP A 46 -6.29 -17.12 -10.90
C ASP A 46 -6.93 -17.81 -12.12
N GLN A 47 -6.20 -17.89 -13.23
CA GLN A 47 -6.60 -18.67 -14.41
C GLN A 47 -5.52 -19.68 -14.79
N GLY A 48 -5.80 -20.95 -14.54
CA GLY A 48 -4.91 -22.06 -14.94
C GLY A 48 -3.74 -22.31 -13.99
N SER A 49 -3.67 -21.61 -12.84
CA SER A 49 -2.82 -22.00 -11.72
C SER A 49 -3.61 -22.84 -10.71
N THR A 50 -2.90 -23.45 -9.80
CA THR A 50 -3.51 -24.17 -8.68
C THR A 50 -3.24 -23.40 -7.42
N TYR A 51 -4.29 -22.87 -6.78
CA TYR A 51 -4.19 -22.40 -5.41
C TYR A 51 -3.90 -23.58 -4.49
N VAL A 52 -2.88 -23.44 -3.66
CA VAL A 52 -2.47 -24.47 -2.70
C VAL A 52 -2.85 -24.06 -1.28
N SER A 53 -3.18 -25.02 -0.43
CA SER A 53 -3.45 -24.74 0.98
C SER A 53 -2.16 -24.39 1.73
N ALA A 54 -2.29 -23.78 2.91
CA ALA A 54 -1.18 -23.61 3.83
C ALA A 54 -0.58 -24.95 4.28
N ASP A 55 -1.37 -26.03 4.28
CA ASP A 55 -0.91 -27.39 4.51
C ASP A 55 0.01 -27.87 3.39
N GLN A 56 -0.37 -27.63 2.12
CA GLN A 56 0.45 -27.99 0.97
C GLN A 56 1.74 -27.17 0.87
N LEU A 57 1.69 -25.87 1.23
CA LEU A 57 2.90 -25.03 1.32
C LEU A 57 3.92 -25.61 2.32
N ALA A 58 3.44 -26.25 3.38
CA ALA A 58 4.28 -26.94 4.37
C ALA A 58 4.63 -28.38 4.01
N GLY A 59 4.27 -28.87 2.82
CA GLY A 59 4.55 -30.21 2.34
C GLY A 59 3.45 -31.24 2.64
N GLY A 60 2.27 -30.81 3.11
CA GLY A 60 1.10 -31.66 3.32
C GLY A 60 0.29 -31.91 2.05
N GLY A 61 -0.91 -32.43 2.18
CA GLY A 61 -1.75 -32.85 1.04
C GLY A 61 -3.19 -32.34 1.06
N TYR A 62 -3.56 -31.45 2.00
CA TYR A 62 -4.93 -30.95 2.08
C TYR A 62 -5.27 -30.03 0.90
N THR A 63 -6.46 -30.22 0.34
CA THR A 63 -7.07 -29.35 -0.65
C THR A 63 -8.60 -29.35 -0.47
N ASP A 64 -9.29 -28.35 -1.01
CA ASP A 64 -10.74 -28.22 -0.95
C ASP A 64 -11.35 -27.57 -2.21
N GLY A 65 -12.69 -27.45 -2.20
CA GLY A 65 -13.42 -26.89 -3.33
C GLY A 65 -13.22 -25.37 -3.50
N VAL A 66 -12.90 -24.64 -2.43
CA VAL A 66 -12.63 -23.19 -2.48
C VAL A 66 -11.35 -22.96 -3.25
N LEU A 67 -10.24 -23.58 -2.83
CA LEU A 67 -8.94 -23.47 -3.50
C LEU A 67 -9.00 -23.91 -4.96
N SER A 68 -9.77 -24.97 -5.24
CA SER A 68 -9.98 -25.44 -6.62
C SER A 68 -10.69 -24.39 -7.47
N ARG A 69 -11.61 -23.63 -6.89
CA ARG A 69 -12.30 -22.54 -7.59
C ARG A 69 -11.40 -21.33 -7.81
N CYS A 70 -10.60 -20.96 -6.84
CA CYS A 70 -9.64 -19.86 -6.97
C CYS A 70 -8.71 -20.02 -8.18
N GLY A 71 -8.35 -21.23 -8.55
CA GLY A 71 -7.46 -21.53 -9.69
C GLY A 71 -8.12 -21.50 -11.07
N ILE A 72 -9.43 -21.31 -11.17
CA ILE A 72 -10.15 -21.37 -12.46
C ILE A 72 -11.00 -20.14 -12.77
N ASP A 73 -11.34 -19.35 -11.76
CA ASP A 73 -12.22 -18.19 -11.90
C ASP A 73 -11.44 -16.89 -11.82
N ARG A 74 -11.77 -15.92 -12.66
CA ARG A 74 -11.21 -14.57 -12.58
C ARG A 74 -11.75 -13.87 -11.36
N ARG A 75 -10.88 -13.18 -10.64
CA ARG A 75 -11.23 -12.44 -9.43
C ARG A 75 -10.39 -11.18 -9.32
N MET A 76 -10.86 -10.28 -8.50
CA MET A 76 -10.08 -9.12 -8.11
C MET A 76 -9.05 -9.49 -7.03
N GLN A 77 -7.88 -8.88 -7.12
CA GLN A 77 -6.93 -8.79 -6.03
C GLN A 77 -6.41 -7.35 -5.98
N ASN A 78 -6.36 -6.77 -4.78
CA ASN A 78 -5.88 -5.40 -4.58
C ASN A 78 -5.21 -5.24 -3.21
N GLU A 79 -4.67 -4.05 -2.95
CA GLU A 79 -3.92 -3.72 -1.72
C GLU A 79 -2.76 -4.67 -1.46
N PRO A 80 -1.77 -4.75 -2.37
CA PRO A 80 -0.70 -5.72 -2.22
C PRO A 80 0.35 -5.31 -1.19
N THR A 81 0.85 -6.30 -0.48
CA THR A 81 2.06 -6.21 0.34
C THR A 81 3.15 -7.12 -0.19
N LEU A 82 4.41 -6.76 0.05
CA LEU A 82 5.59 -7.55 -0.31
C LEU A 82 6.60 -7.55 0.83
N ALA A 83 7.22 -8.68 1.09
CA ALA A 83 8.34 -8.81 2.01
C ALA A 83 9.37 -9.81 1.46
N ILE A 84 10.66 -9.49 1.59
CA ILE A 84 11.80 -10.29 1.13
C ILE A 84 12.48 -10.90 2.36
N ASP A 85 12.75 -12.20 2.32
CA ASP A 85 13.41 -12.91 3.42
C ASP A 85 14.85 -12.40 3.61
N PRO A 86 15.25 -11.98 4.83
CA PRO A 86 16.61 -11.53 5.10
C PRO A 86 17.67 -12.65 5.07
N ARG A 87 17.27 -13.93 5.10
CA ARG A 87 18.18 -15.08 5.09
C ARG A 87 18.38 -15.68 3.70
N ASP A 88 17.35 -15.56 2.85
CA ASP A 88 17.40 -15.99 1.45
C ASP A 88 16.64 -14.98 0.57
N HIS A 89 17.37 -14.08 -0.06
CA HIS A 89 16.79 -13.01 -0.87
C HIS A 89 16.07 -13.51 -2.14
N SER A 90 16.11 -14.81 -2.44
CA SER A 90 15.27 -15.41 -3.48
C SER A 90 13.87 -15.75 -2.97
N VAL A 91 13.64 -15.75 -1.66
CA VAL A 91 12.35 -16.01 -1.03
C VAL A 91 11.61 -14.69 -0.83
N TRP A 92 10.50 -14.54 -1.56
CA TRP A 92 9.60 -13.40 -1.47
C TRP A 92 8.22 -13.88 -1.03
N SER A 93 7.57 -13.11 -0.17
CA SER A 93 6.17 -13.33 0.19
C SER A 93 5.37 -12.07 -0.11
N ALA A 94 4.20 -12.26 -0.71
CA ALA A 94 3.26 -11.21 -1.01
C ALA A 94 1.88 -11.58 -0.48
N GLY A 95 1.03 -10.59 -0.28
CA GLY A 95 -0.37 -10.75 0.10
C GLY A 95 -1.21 -9.70 -0.58
N ALA A 96 -2.52 -9.91 -0.62
CA ALA A 96 -3.50 -8.96 -1.13
C ALA A 96 -4.87 -9.25 -0.52
N ASN A 97 -5.82 -8.33 -0.68
CA ASN A 97 -7.23 -8.67 -0.60
C ASN A 97 -7.55 -9.56 -1.80
N ASP A 98 -7.90 -10.81 -1.58
CA ASP A 98 -8.17 -11.78 -2.64
C ASP A 98 -9.64 -12.19 -2.62
N TYR A 99 -10.35 -11.88 -3.68
CA TYR A 99 -11.78 -12.15 -3.82
C TYR A 99 -12.09 -13.58 -4.28
N CYS A 100 -11.13 -14.49 -4.24
CA CYS A 100 -11.31 -15.86 -4.75
C CYS A 100 -12.33 -16.68 -3.95
N THR A 101 -12.65 -16.31 -2.70
CA THR A 101 -13.62 -17.03 -1.88
C THR A 101 -15.08 -16.62 -2.14
N VAL A 102 -15.32 -15.52 -2.84
CA VAL A 102 -16.66 -14.97 -3.12
C VAL A 102 -17.60 -16.02 -3.76
N PRO A 103 -17.19 -16.80 -4.79
CA PRO A 103 -18.06 -17.79 -5.42
C PRO A 103 -18.51 -18.94 -4.52
N THR A 104 -17.87 -19.11 -3.38
CA THR A 104 -18.17 -20.16 -2.41
C THR A 104 -18.86 -19.62 -1.16
N ALA A 105 -19.56 -18.48 -1.29
CA ALA A 105 -20.25 -17.77 -0.23
C ALA A 105 -19.26 -17.23 0.87
N GLY A 106 -18.05 -16.90 0.46
CA GLY A 106 -17.07 -16.11 1.20
C GLY A 106 -17.15 -14.64 0.80
N ASP A 107 -16.06 -13.91 1.06
CA ASP A 107 -15.84 -12.52 0.69
C ASP A 107 -14.35 -12.37 0.34
N ALA A 108 -13.82 -11.16 0.16
CA ALA A 108 -12.38 -10.95 0.11
C ALA A 108 -11.70 -11.60 1.33
N TRP A 109 -10.62 -12.33 1.09
CA TRP A 109 -9.85 -12.96 2.15
C TRP A 109 -8.37 -12.71 1.93
N PRO A 110 -7.53 -12.62 2.96
CA PRO A 110 -6.12 -12.39 2.78
C PRO A 110 -5.45 -13.46 1.92
N GLY A 111 -5.03 -13.08 0.71
CA GLY A 111 -4.21 -13.89 -0.18
C GLY A 111 -2.80 -14.04 0.38
N PHE A 112 -2.18 -15.18 0.17
CA PHE A 112 -0.81 -15.46 0.56
C PHE A 112 -0.05 -16.04 -0.63
N TYR A 113 0.87 -15.28 -1.17
CA TYR A 113 1.61 -15.64 -2.37
C TYR A 113 3.09 -15.78 -2.04
N ARG A 114 3.72 -16.80 -2.57
CA ARG A 114 5.10 -17.11 -2.25
C ARG A 114 5.93 -17.41 -3.50
N SER A 115 7.11 -16.79 -3.58
CA SER A 115 8.15 -17.06 -4.57
C SER A 115 9.41 -17.59 -3.89
N THR A 116 10.11 -18.50 -4.55
CA THR A 116 11.48 -18.93 -4.20
C THR A 116 12.45 -18.64 -5.34
N THR A 117 12.08 -17.74 -6.22
CA THR A 117 12.82 -17.40 -7.45
C THR A 117 13.06 -15.90 -7.59
N GLY A 118 13.04 -15.15 -6.47
CA GLY A 118 13.22 -13.70 -6.50
C GLY A 118 12.09 -12.97 -7.26
N GLY A 119 10.84 -13.44 -7.11
CA GLY A 119 9.68 -12.86 -7.77
C GLY A 119 9.44 -13.31 -9.22
N ALA A 120 10.28 -14.21 -9.77
CA ALA A 120 10.14 -14.65 -11.15
C ALA A 120 9.00 -15.65 -11.37
N SER A 121 8.59 -16.37 -10.31
CA SER A 121 7.43 -17.25 -10.32
C SER A 121 6.79 -17.30 -8.93
N TRP A 122 5.49 -17.55 -8.88
CA TRP A 122 4.70 -17.49 -7.66
C TRP A 122 3.82 -18.72 -7.47
N THR A 123 3.56 -19.02 -6.21
CA THR A 123 2.57 -20.01 -5.76
C THR A 123 1.50 -19.30 -4.99
N ASP A 124 0.25 -19.46 -5.40
CA ASP A 124 -0.91 -18.80 -4.83
C ASP A 124 -1.52 -19.64 -3.71
N SER A 125 -1.91 -18.97 -2.64
CA SER A 125 -2.53 -19.57 -1.44
C SER A 125 -3.41 -18.54 -0.74
N LEU A 126 -4.11 -18.96 0.29
CA LEU A 126 -4.86 -18.11 1.20
C LEU A 126 -4.36 -18.27 2.63
N LEU A 127 -4.53 -17.22 3.43
CA LEU A 127 -4.40 -17.33 4.89
C LEU A 127 -5.38 -18.40 5.41
N PRO A 128 -4.97 -19.35 6.27
CA PRO A 128 -5.87 -20.36 6.84
C PRO A 128 -7.06 -19.76 7.59
N ALA A 129 -8.16 -20.50 7.61
CA ALA A 129 -9.47 -20.18 8.18
C ALA A 129 -10.38 -19.35 7.26
N TYR A 130 -10.12 -19.31 5.95
CA TYR A 130 -11.10 -18.79 5.00
C TYR A 130 -12.43 -19.56 5.08
N LYS A 131 -13.50 -18.97 4.58
CA LYS A 131 -14.83 -19.61 4.58
C LYS A 131 -14.78 -20.95 3.84
N GLY A 132 -15.01 -22.04 4.55
CA GLY A 132 -14.98 -23.40 4.02
C GLY A 132 -13.65 -24.15 4.24
N ASP A 133 -12.64 -23.52 4.83
CA ASP A 133 -11.39 -24.17 5.19
C ASP A 133 -11.58 -25.18 6.33
N ALA A 134 -11.40 -26.46 6.02
CA ALA A 134 -11.45 -27.56 6.98
C ALA A 134 -10.06 -28.17 7.27
N SER A 135 -8.98 -27.51 6.84
CA SER A 135 -7.63 -27.93 7.18
C SER A 135 -7.37 -27.90 8.68
N ALA A 136 -6.33 -28.61 9.13
CA ALA A 136 -5.90 -28.55 10.53
C ALA A 136 -5.44 -27.13 10.91
N GLN A 137 -4.78 -26.42 9.97
CA GLN A 137 -4.33 -25.04 10.15
C GLN A 137 -5.53 -24.09 10.27
N GLY A 138 -6.51 -24.21 9.38
CA GLY A 138 -7.72 -23.40 9.39
C GLY A 138 -8.54 -23.61 10.66
N THR A 139 -8.82 -24.85 11.01
CA THR A 139 -9.65 -25.19 12.19
C THR A 139 -8.98 -24.86 13.52
N SER A 140 -7.65 -24.85 13.60
CA SER A 140 -6.89 -24.44 14.79
C SER A 140 -6.69 -22.92 14.90
N SER A 141 -6.89 -22.19 13.83
CA SER A 141 -6.76 -20.72 13.83
C SER A 141 -7.90 -20.08 14.66
N PRO A 142 -7.61 -19.06 15.47
CA PRO A 142 -8.65 -18.30 16.16
C PRO A 142 -9.60 -17.57 15.18
N LEU A 143 -9.16 -17.35 13.93
CA LEU A 143 -9.99 -16.76 12.87
C LEU A 143 -11.18 -17.67 12.50
N ALA A 144 -11.07 -19.00 12.66
CA ALA A 144 -12.17 -19.92 12.36
C ALA A 144 -13.43 -19.61 13.17
N ALA A 145 -13.28 -19.24 14.44
CA ALA A 145 -14.41 -18.87 15.28
C ALA A 145 -15.04 -17.54 14.84
N MET A 146 -14.23 -16.61 14.32
CA MET A 146 -14.68 -15.32 13.83
C MET A 146 -15.42 -15.48 12.49
N VAL A 147 -14.88 -16.28 11.58
CA VAL A 147 -15.53 -16.64 10.31
C VAL A 147 -16.87 -17.37 10.56
N ALA A 148 -16.91 -18.30 11.53
CA ALA A 148 -18.15 -18.94 11.93
C ALA A 148 -19.18 -17.94 12.50
N GLY A 149 -18.73 -16.84 13.10
CA GLY A 149 -19.54 -15.72 13.57
C GLY A 149 -19.95 -14.73 12.48
N GLY A 150 -19.50 -14.92 11.23
CA GLY A 150 -19.87 -14.07 10.10
C GLY A 150 -18.79 -13.06 9.65
N ALA A 151 -17.64 -12.97 10.34
CA ALA A 151 -16.53 -12.12 9.92
C ALA A 151 -15.73 -12.82 8.80
N ILE A 152 -16.35 -12.94 7.63
CA ILE A 152 -15.84 -13.68 6.47
C ILE A 152 -15.03 -12.83 5.49
N ALA A 153 -15.09 -11.51 5.63
CA ALA A 153 -14.25 -10.58 4.88
C ALA A 153 -12.93 -10.32 5.62
N GLY A 154 -11.87 -10.07 4.89
CA GLY A 154 -10.58 -9.69 5.45
C GLY A 154 -9.72 -8.96 4.43
N GLY A 155 -8.84 -8.08 4.91
CA GLY A 155 -8.02 -7.25 4.08
C GLY A 155 -6.89 -6.55 4.82
N ASP A 156 -6.41 -5.44 4.24
CA ASP A 156 -5.31 -4.60 4.70
C ASP A 156 -4.03 -5.40 5.01
N PRO A 157 -3.56 -6.24 4.09
CA PRO A 157 -2.41 -7.11 4.34
C PRO A 157 -1.12 -6.31 4.49
N VAL A 158 -0.31 -6.67 5.47
CA VAL A 158 1.08 -6.22 5.60
C VAL A 158 1.96 -7.35 6.10
N MET A 159 3.18 -7.45 5.59
CA MET A 159 4.12 -8.53 5.90
C MET A 159 5.48 -8.00 6.32
N SER A 160 6.15 -8.73 7.21
CA SER A 160 7.53 -8.46 7.60
C SER A 160 8.21 -9.75 8.11
N TRP A 161 9.53 -9.83 7.94
CA TRP A 161 10.34 -10.97 8.35
C TRP A 161 11.20 -10.68 9.57
N ASP A 162 11.40 -11.68 10.44
CA ASP A 162 12.51 -11.65 11.40
C ASP A 162 13.78 -12.32 10.84
N GLY A 163 14.87 -12.26 11.61
CA GLY A 163 16.13 -12.90 11.23
C GLY A 163 16.19 -14.43 11.42
N GLN A 164 15.08 -15.07 11.84
CA GLN A 164 15.00 -16.51 12.07
C GLN A 164 14.20 -17.25 10.97
N GLY A 165 13.71 -16.52 9.97
CA GLY A 165 12.88 -17.06 8.89
C GLY A 165 11.41 -17.18 9.26
N ASN A 166 10.97 -16.43 10.27
CA ASN A 166 9.56 -16.26 10.53
C ASN A 166 9.04 -15.05 9.75
N LEU A 167 7.97 -15.27 9.02
CA LEU A 167 7.18 -14.25 8.36
C LEU A 167 5.96 -13.91 9.23
N PHE A 168 5.76 -12.64 9.48
CA PHE A 168 4.57 -12.13 10.15
C PHE A 168 3.66 -11.50 9.12
N TYR A 169 2.41 -11.88 9.16
CA TYR A 169 1.35 -11.40 8.28
C TYR A 169 0.24 -10.79 9.13
N MET A 170 0.09 -9.48 9.06
CA MET A 170 -0.96 -8.74 9.74
C MET A 170 -2.06 -8.37 8.76
N GLY A 171 -3.29 -8.31 9.24
CA GLY A 171 -4.45 -7.84 8.53
C GLY A 171 -5.63 -7.65 9.46
N ASN A 172 -6.77 -7.35 8.88
CA ASN A 172 -8.04 -7.30 9.58
C ASN A 172 -8.99 -8.39 9.03
N ASN A 173 -10.02 -8.71 9.81
CA ASN A 173 -11.18 -9.42 9.30
C ASN A 173 -12.45 -8.81 9.89
N PHE A 174 -13.51 -8.81 9.09
CA PHE A 174 -14.73 -8.11 9.44
C PHE A 174 -15.98 -8.79 8.85
N ASN A 175 -17.11 -8.39 9.37
CA ASN A 175 -18.40 -8.65 8.78
C ASN A 175 -18.80 -7.39 8.00
N ARG A 176 -19.03 -7.49 6.68
CA ARG A 176 -19.66 -6.40 5.94
C ARG A 176 -21.07 -6.24 6.45
N GLY A 177 -21.32 -5.26 7.30
CA GLY A 177 -22.63 -4.95 7.81
C GLY A 177 -23.50 -4.45 6.70
N PHE A 178 -24.42 -5.30 6.24
CA PHE A 178 -25.43 -4.87 5.30
C PHE A 178 -26.41 -3.91 5.95
N THR A 179 -26.52 -2.71 5.45
CA THR A 179 -27.78 -2.00 5.49
C THR A 179 -28.69 -2.73 4.51
N ASP A 180 -29.48 -3.71 4.97
CA ASP A 180 -30.56 -4.14 4.13
C ASP A 180 -31.42 -2.88 3.88
N GLY A 181 -31.52 -2.48 2.63
CA GLY A 181 -32.29 -1.30 2.23
C GLY A 181 -33.80 -1.39 2.55
N ARG A 182 -34.23 -2.45 3.24
CA ARG A 182 -35.58 -2.70 3.67
C ARG A 182 -35.79 -2.51 5.18
N SER A 183 -34.79 -2.78 6.03
CA SER A 183 -34.95 -2.68 7.48
C SER A 183 -34.25 -1.49 8.10
N GLY A 184 -33.32 -0.84 7.43
CA GLY A 184 -32.50 0.24 7.97
C GLY A 184 -31.65 -0.18 9.18
N VAL A 185 -31.53 -1.48 9.44
CA VAL A 185 -30.75 -2.03 10.53
C VAL A 185 -29.36 -2.34 10.01
N THR A 186 -28.39 -1.54 10.44
CA THR A 186 -26.97 -1.86 10.29
C THR A 186 -26.67 -3.09 11.15
N LYS A 187 -26.42 -4.23 10.53
CA LYS A 187 -25.82 -5.35 11.24
C LYS A 187 -24.34 -5.04 11.44
N ASP A 188 -23.87 -5.39 12.58
CA ASP A 188 -22.58 -5.14 13.20
C ASP A 188 -21.38 -5.23 12.26
N ASN A 189 -20.76 -4.09 11.96
CA ASN A 189 -19.38 -4.08 11.50
C ASN A 189 -18.50 -4.41 12.70
N THR A 190 -18.06 -5.65 12.81
CA THR A 190 -16.99 -6.04 13.73
C THR A 190 -15.70 -6.09 12.93
N GLY A 191 -14.74 -5.24 13.23
CA GLY A 191 -13.40 -5.28 12.64
C GLY A 191 -12.40 -5.78 13.67
N ASP A 192 -11.77 -6.92 13.40
CA ASP A 192 -10.74 -7.50 14.24
C ASP A 192 -9.38 -7.35 13.58
N VAL A 193 -8.32 -7.16 14.34
CA VAL A 193 -6.94 -7.10 13.87
C VAL A 193 -6.15 -8.26 14.42
N TRP A 194 -5.36 -8.89 13.57
CA TRP A 194 -4.60 -10.08 13.90
C TRP A 194 -3.21 -10.08 13.26
N VAL A 195 -2.32 -10.91 13.82
CA VAL A 195 -1.03 -11.27 13.23
C VAL A 195 -0.93 -12.78 13.13
N ALA A 196 -0.74 -13.29 11.92
CA ALA A 196 -0.41 -14.68 11.64
C ALA A 196 1.12 -14.83 11.52
N THR A 197 1.66 -15.93 12.05
CA THR A 197 3.07 -16.26 11.99
C THR A 197 3.27 -17.51 11.14
N TYR A 198 4.18 -17.41 10.17
CA TYR A 198 4.65 -18.52 9.36
C TYR A 198 6.13 -18.73 9.62
N GLY A 199 6.55 -19.96 9.84
CA GLY A 199 7.95 -20.32 10.01
C GLY A 199 8.46 -21.23 8.88
N PRO A 200 9.72 -21.68 8.96
CA PRO A 200 10.28 -22.64 8.02
C PRO A 200 9.62 -24.02 8.19
N SER A 201 9.28 -24.69 7.08
CA SER A 201 8.88 -26.10 7.14
C SER A 201 10.09 -27.02 7.35
N ASN A 202 11.28 -26.60 6.94
CA ASN A 202 12.56 -27.25 7.19
C ASN A 202 13.60 -26.19 7.63
N PRO A 203 13.92 -26.05 8.93
CA PRO A 203 14.84 -25.01 9.42
C PRO A 203 16.27 -25.07 8.85
N ALA A 204 16.66 -26.18 8.23
CA ALA A 204 17.96 -26.34 7.59
C ALA A 204 17.99 -25.85 6.13
N ASP A 205 16.83 -25.50 5.57
CA ASP A 205 16.66 -25.07 4.19
C ASP A 205 15.91 -23.74 4.15
N HIS A 206 16.65 -22.64 3.97
CA HIS A 206 16.08 -21.28 3.97
C HIS A 206 15.11 -21.03 2.83
N SER A 207 15.15 -21.84 1.75
CA SER A 207 14.11 -21.76 0.72
C SER A 207 12.73 -22.15 1.24
N THR A 208 12.63 -22.71 2.46
CA THR A 208 11.36 -23.07 3.11
C THR A 208 10.91 -22.06 4.18
N ASP A 209 11.66 -20.98 4.39
CA ASP A 209 11.30 -19.94 5.36
C ASP A 209 9.92 -19.38 5.04
N GLY A 210 9.11 -19.14 6.07
CA GLY A 210 7.75 -18.63 5.93
C GLY A 210 6.76 -19.54 5.20
N SER A 211 7.08 -20.82 4.94
CA SER A 211 6.20 -21.74 4.22
C SER A 211 5.18 -22.44 5.11
N LYS A 212 5.41 -22.50 6.42
CA LYS A 212 4.59 -23.24 7.37
C LYS A 212 3.82 -22.30 8.28
N TYR A 213 2.51 -22.29 8.15
CA TYR A 213 1.65 -21.60 9.13
C TYR A 213 1.83 -22.18 10.53
N LEU A 214 2.08 -21.33 11.51
CA LEU A 214 2.29 -21.71 12.90
C LEU A 214 1.07 -21.39 13.77
N HIS A 215 0.65 -20.13 13.80
CA HIS A 215 -0.47 -19.66 14.60
C HIS A 215 -0.91 -18.25 14.18
N THR A 216 -2.03 -17.80 14.74
CA THR A 216 -2.50 -16.42 14.64
C THR A 216 -2.80 -15.87 16.04
N VAL A 217 -2.44 -14.62 16.29
CA VAL A 217 -2.77 -13.88 17.52
C VAL A 217 -3.74 -12.75 17.17
N ILE A 218 -4.86 -12.66 17.86
CA ILE A 218 -5.80 -11.55 17.74
C ILE A 218 -5.31 -10.40 18.63
N LEU A 219 -5.02 -9.24 18.03
CA LEU A 219 -4.53 -8.05 18.73
C LEU A 219 -5.67 -7.20 19.29
N ALA A 220 -6.72 -7.03 18.52
CA ALA A 220 -7.89 -6.25 18.90
C ALA A 220 -9.16 -6.88 18.34
N ARG A 221 -10.23 -6.76 19.11
CA ARG A 221 -11.59 -7.11 18.69
C ARG A 221 -12.48 -5.93 18.94
N ASN A 222 -13.17 -5.49 17.90
CA ASN A 222 -14.25 -4.56 18.07
C ASN A 222 -15.53 -5.34 18.39
N THR A 223 -15.91 -5.31 19.66
CA THR A 223 -17.23 -5.74 20.06
C THR A 223 -18.21 -4.62 19.74
N PHE A 224 -19.25 -4.97 18.99
CA PHE A 224 -20.46 -4.19 18.72
C PHE A 224 -20.49 -2.76 19.29
N GLY A 225 -20.58 -1.78 18.43
CA GLY A 225 -20.79 -0.38 18.80
C GLY A 225 -20.90 0.48 17.54
N LEU A 226 -21.67 1.52 17.59
CA LEU A 226 -21.96 2.43 16.49
C LEU A 226 -20.67 2.96 15.86
N GLY A 227 -20.20 2.29 14.77
CA GLY A 227 -19.14 2.76 13.91
C GLY A 227 -17.71 2.63 14.44
N SER A 228 -17.41 1.68 15.32
CA SER A 228 -16.03 1.32 15.64
C SER A 228 -15.52 0.28 14.64
N PHE A 229 -14.37 0.55 14.01
CA PHE A 229 -13.78 -0.31 13.01
C PHE A 229 -12.25 -0.23 13.06
N ASN A 230 -11.56 -1.37 13.11
CA ASN A 230 -10.11 -1.45 13.02
C ASN A 230 -9.69 -1.63 11.56
N ASP A 231 -8.80 -0.78 11.09
CA ASP A 231 -8.43 -0.67 9.68
C ASP A 231 -7.00 -0.16 9.50
N LYS A 232 -6.49 -0.16 8.27
CA LYS A 232 -5.18 0.40 7.91
C LYS A 232 -4.05 -0.12 8.80
N THR A 233 -3.81 -1.41 8.71
CA THR A 233 -2.79 -2.11 9.48
C THR A 233 -1.38 -1.78 9.01
N ASN A 234 -0.40 -1.80 9.92
CA ASN A 234 1.02 -1.75 9.60
C ASN A 234 1.83 -2.61 10.58
N LEU A 235 2.85 -3.28 10.08
CA LEU A 235 3.66 -4.20 10.86
C LEU A 235 5.10 -4.17 10.38
N VAL A 236 6.03 -4.17 11.35
CA VAL A 236 7.45 -4.32 11.09
C VAL A 236 8.05 -5.27 12.13
N ALA A 237 8.82 -6.26 11.69
CA ALA A 237 9.65 -7.09 12.54
C ALA A 237 11.09 -6.58 12.53
N ASP A 238 11.76 -6.65 13.66
CA ASP A 238 13.17 -6.35 13.80
C ASP A 238 13.98 -7.63 13.54
N PRO A 239 14.73 -7.73 12.43
CA PRO A 239 15.49 -8.92 12.11
C PRO A 239 16.56 -9.27 13.16
N ALA A 240 17.06 -8.28 13.91
CA ALA A 240 18.11 -8.47 14.90
C ALA A 240 17.61 -9.05 16.22
N THR A 241 16.41 -8.62 16.66
CA THR A 241 15.87 -9.01 17.97
C THR A 241 14.71 -9.99 17.88
N GLY A 242 14.05 -10.10 16.72
CA GLY A 242 12.79 -10.84 16.55
C GLY A 242 11.58 -10.15 17.19
N ASN A 243 11.72 -8.90 17.64
CA ASN A 243 10.58 -8.10 18.10
C ASN A 243 9.68 -7.77 16.93
N VAL A 244 8.36 -7.80 17.16
CA VAL A 244 7.36 -7.45 16.15
C VAL A 244 6.53 -6.29 16.66
N TYR A 245 6.38 -5.28 15.83
CA TYR A 245 5.64 -4.06 16.14
C TYR A 245 4.47 -3.92 15.18
N ALA A 246 3.28 -3.73 15.73
CA ALA A 246 2.02 -3.64 15.00
C ALA A 246 1.31 -2.33 15.38
N ALA A 247 0.77 -1.64 14.38
CA ALA A 247 -0.08 -0.46 14.58
C ALA A 247 -1.24 -0.50 13.60
N TRP A 248 -2.35 0.12 13.97
CA TRP A 248 -3.55 0.22 13.14
C TRP A 248 -4.39 1.42 13.51
N SER A 249 -5.30 1.78 12.64
CA SER A 249 -6.30 2.81 12.89
C SER A 249 -7.53 2.20 13.54
N ASP A 250 -7.97 2.75 14.66
CA ASP A 250 -9.26 2.44 15.28
C ASP A 250 -10.22 3.60 15.00
N PHE A 251 -11.17 3.37 14.11
CA PHE A 251 -12.16 4.35 13.69
C PHE A 251 -13.32 4.40 14.70
N HIS A 252 -13.66 5.60 15.15
CA HIS A 252 -14.74 5.87 16.10
C HIS A 252 -15.83 6.72 15.44
N GLY A 253 -16.80 6.09 14.79
CA GLY A 253 -17.77 6.75 13.91
C GLY A 253 -18.56 7.91 14.52
N LEU A 254 -18.81 7.92 15.85
CA LEU A 254 -19.57 9.00 16.51
C LEU A 254 -18.70 10.14 17.03
N THR A 255 -17.44 9.90 17.33
CA THR A 255 -16.55 10.93 17.91
C THR A 255 -15.73 11.63 16.85
N GLY A 256 -15.57 11.03 15.67
CA GLY A 256 -14.75 11.56 14.57
C GLY A 256 -13.26 11.71 14.90
N CYS A 257 -12.83 11.28 16.08
CA CYS A 257 -11.44 11.33 16.50
C CYS A 257 -10.90 9.90 16.58
N ASN A 258 -10.54 9.37 15.42
CA ASN A 258 -9.94 8.05 15.28
C ASN A 258 -8.64 7.97 16.08
N GLU A 259 -8.23 6.77 16.43
CA GLU A 259 -7.03 6.53 17.23
C GLU A 259 -6.01 5.69 16.45
N ILE A 260 -4.72 5.89 16.71
CA ILE A 260 -3.70 4.91 16.36
C ILE A 260 -3.41 4.08 17.58
N LEU A 261 -3.67 2.79 17.45
CA LEU A 261 -3.34 1.77 18.43
C LEU A 261 -2.03 1.07 18.04
N PHE A 262 -1.30 0.64 19.05
CA PHE A 262 -0.02 -0.03 18.89
C PHE A 262 0.09 -1.22 19.84
N SER A 263 0.68 -2.30 19.36
CA SER A 263 1.01 -3.51 20.12
C SER A 263 2.37 -4.03 19.73
N ARG A 264 3.05 -4.76 20.59
CA ARG A 264 4.35 -5.35 20.32
C ARG A 264 4.46 -6.78 20.82
N SER A 265 5.25 -7.56 20.12
CA SER A 265 5.76 -8.85 20.56
C SER A 265 7.25 -8.76 20.87
N THR A 266 7.73 -9.51 21.86
CA THR A 266 9.17 -9.68 22.17
C THR A 266 9.58 -11.15 22.19
N ASP A 267 8.74 -12.00 21.61
CA ASP A 267 8.87 -13.46 21.59
C ASP A 267 8.55 -14.05 20.21
N HIS A 268 9.02 -13.35 19.14
CA HIS A 268 8.84 -13.76 17.75
C HIS A 268 7.37 -13.98 17.36
N GLY A 269 6.48 -13.06 17.79
CA GLY A 269 5.06 -13.10 17.44
C GLY A 269 4.22 -14.12 18.22
N ALA A 270 4.82 -14.85 19.18
CA ALA A 270 4.06 -15.83 19.96
C ALA A 270 3.00 -15.18 20.86
N THR A 271 3.32 -14.02 21.43
CA THR A 271 2.38 -13.20 22.18
C THR A 271 2.56 -11.71 21.88
N PHE A 272 1.52 -10.93 22.12
CA PHE A 272 1.54 -9.49 21.94
C PHE A 272 1.06 -8.76 23.19
N SER A 273 1.58 -7.56 23.42
CA SER A 273 1.11 -6.69 24.50
C SER A 273 -0.34 -6.26 24.27
N ALA A 274 -1.04 -5.87 25.33
CA ALA A 274 -2.31 -5.16 25.16
C ALA A 274 -2.10 -3.89 24.30
N PRO A 275 -3.06 -3.55 23.44
CA PRO A 275 -2.99 -2.33 22.62
C PRO A 275 -2.87 -1.07 23.48
N VAL A 276 -2.03 -0.13 23.02
CA VAL A 276 -1.90 1.18 23.64
C VAL A 276 -2.16 2.28 22.59
N LYS A 277 -2.91 3.31 22.98
CA LYS A 277 -3.13 4.49 22.15
C LYS A 277 -1.86 5.34 22.09
N ILE A 278 -1.34 5.60 20.89
CA ILE A 278 -0.14 6.42 20.65
C ILE A 278 -0.46 7.79 20.04
N SER A 279 -1.70 8.05 19.61
CA SER A 279 -2.14 9.27 18.91
C SER A 279 -2.71 10.36 19.82
N SER A 280 -2.37 10.37 21.12
CA SER A 280 -2.96 11.33 22.08
C SER A 280 -2.73 12.79 21.67
N GLY A 281 -3.82 13.54 21.51
CA GLY A 281 -3.80 14.97 21.14
C GLY A 281 -3.87 15.23 19.62
N ILE A 282 -3.95 14.19 18.81
CA ILE A 282 -4.16 14.24 17.37
C ILE A 282 -5.50 13.57 17.03
N CYS A 283 -6.23 14.08 16.08
CA CYS A 283 -7.49 13.52 15.56
C CYS A 283 -7.39 13.28 14.04
N GLY A 284 -8.43 12.69 13.45
CA GLY A 284 -8.42 12.32 12.03
C GLY A 284 -7.30 11.34 11.69
N ASN A 285 -6.93 10.50 12.66
CA ASN A 285 -5.78 9.62 12.55
C ASN A 285 -6.08 8.42 11.67
N GLN A 286 -5.22 8.18 10.67
CA GLN A 286 -5.29 6.96 9.85
C GLN A 286 -3.95 6.61 9.20
N GLY A 287 -3.78 5.34 8.81
CA GLY A 287 -2.66 4.86 8.02
C GLY A 287 -1.31 4.95 8.74
N PRO A 288 -1.13 4.27 9.88
CA PRO A 288 0.17 4.26 10.55
C PRO A 288 1.24 3.60 9.69
N SER A 289 2.46 4.12 9.76
CA SER A 289 3.66 3.55 9.15
C SER A 289 4.77 3.48 10.20
N ILE A 290 5.37 2.30 10.38
CA ILE A 290 6.35 2.01 11.42
C ILE A 290 7.75 1.93 10.79
N ALA A 291 8.76 2.47 11.47
CA ALA A 291 10.16 2.25 11.12
C ALA A 291 10.99 1.98 12.38
N ILE A 292 12.04 1.16 12.24
CA ILE A 292 12.95 0.78 13.31
C ILE A 292 14.31 1.43 13.04
N GLY A 293 14.73 2.33 13.92
CA GLY A 293 16.05 2.95 13.87
C GLY A 293 17.17 2.03 14.36
N PRO A 294 18.45 2.42 14.14
CA PRO A 294 19.62 1.57 14.36
C PRO A 294 19.83 1.11 15.82
N SER A 295 19.25 1.84 16.77
CA SER A 295 19.32 1.51 18.20
C SER A 295 18.05 0.83 18.72
N GLY A 296 17.20 0.30 17.83
CA GLY A 296 15.90 -0.27 18.20
C GLY A 296 14.86 0.80 18.56
N GLN A 297 15.09 2.07 18.18
CA GLN A 297 14.07 3.11 18.26
C GLN A 297 12.90 2.74 17.35
N VAL A 298 11.70 2.73 17.91
CA VAL A 298 10.47 2.50 17.16
C VAL A 298 9.80 3.85 16.88
N SER A 299 9.69 4.18 15.59
CA SER A 299 9.07 5.42 15.12
C SER A 299 7.79 5.09 14.38
N VAL A 300 6.74 5.87 14.63
CA VAL A 300 5.45 5.71 13.94
C VAL A 300 5.00 7.06 13.41
N ALA A 301 4.63 7.09 12.13
CA ALA A 301 4.05 8.25 11.47
C ALA A 301 2.67 7.87 10.90
N TRP A 302 1.77 8.84 10.78
CA TRP A 302 0.43 8.65 10.22
C TRP A 302 -0.17 9.96 9.75
N GLU A 303 -1.21 9.91 8.93
CA GLU A 303 -2.02 11.07 8.62
C GLU A 303 -2.84 11.46 9.85
N GLY A 304 -2.77 12.75 10.24
CA GLY A 304 -3.49 13.25 11.40
C GLY A 304 -3.81 14.73 11.29
N SER A 305 -4.67 15.22 12.19
CA SER A 305 -5.05 16.63 12.23
C SER A 305 -5.10 17.16 13.65
N THR A 306 -4.91 18.48 13.76
CA THR A 306 -5.14 19.23 15.01
C THR A 306 -6.16 20.32 14.79
N GLY A 307 -6.81 20.81 15.85
CA GLY A 307 -7.77 21.91 15.79
C GLY A 307 -9.20 21.51 15.42
N GLY A 308 -9.49 20.24 15.21
CA GLY A 308 -10.84 19.74 14.92
C GLY A 308 -10.99 18.26 15.28
N ALA A 309 -12.21 17.80 15.45
CA ALA A 309 -12.53 16.40 15.70
C ALA A 309 -12.38 15.54 14.41
N LEU A 310 -12.50 16.17 13.25
CA LEU A 310 -12.35 15.56 11.93
C LEU A 310 -11.30 16.35 11.14
N ALA A 311 -10.57 15.68 10.27
CA ALA A 311 -9.62 16.32 9.34
C ALA A 311 -10.29 17.39 8.45
N THR A 312 -11.61 17.29 8.22
CA THR A 312 -12.42 18.23 7.46
C THR A 312 -13.12 19.29 8.30
N ALA A 313 -12.92 19.27 9.63
CA ALA A 313 -13.56 20.26 10.51
C ALA A 313 -13.03 21.68 10.23
N PRO A 314 -13.86 22.73 10.34
CA PRO A 314 -13.38 24.10 10.22
C PRO A 314 -12.24 24.38 11.19
N GLY A 315 -11.10 24.84 10.67
CA GLY A 315 -9.89 25.10 11.44
C GLY A 315 -9.01 23.90 11.71
N ALA A 316 -9.34 22.71 11.17
CA ALA A 316 -8.43 21.57 11.20
C ALA A 316 -7.17 21.85 10.39
N VAL A 317 -6.03 21.46 10.95
CA VAL A 317 -4.73 21.53 10.28
C VAL A 317 -4.26 20.09 10.06
N ASN A 318 -4.20 19.68 8.80
CA ASN A 318 -3.77 18.34 8.41
C ASN A 318 -2.26 18.26 8.29
N GLY A 319 -1.69 17.09 8.52
CA GLY A 319 -0.26 16.89 8.40
C GLY A 319 0.17 15.47 8.73
N ALA A 320 1.48 15.29 8.71
CA ALA A 320 2.12 14.07 9.18
C ALA A 320 2.27 14.13 10.71
N ALA A 321 1.53 13.29 11.40
CA ALA A 321 1.72 13.05 12.82
C ALA A 321 2.88 12.07 13.03
N PHE A 322 3.59 12.23 14.14
CA PHE A 322 4.76 11.43 14.47
C PHE A 322 4.88 11.20 15.97
N VAL A 323 5.35 10.03 16.34
CA VAL A 323 5.76 9.69 17.71
C VAL A 323 6.88 8.66 17.67
N SER A 324 7.74 8.65 18.67
CA SER A 324 8.80 7.64 18.79
C SER A 324 8.90 7.06 20.21
N SER A 325 9.47 5.86 20.28
CA SER A 325 9.81 5.11 21.47
C SER A 325 11.30 4.79 21.46
N GLY A 326 12.00 5.07 22.54
CA GLY A 326 13.41 4.69 22.75
C GLY A 326 13.60 3.40 23.54
N ASP A 327 12.53 2.68 23.86
CA ASP A 327 12.52 1.49 24.71
C ASP A 327 11.82 0.29 24.05
N PHE A 328 12.06 0.14 22.74
CA PHE A 328 11.51 -0.97 21.92
C PHE A 328 9.97 -0.99 21.93
N GLY A 329 9.33 0.17 21.79
CA GLY A 329 7.87 0.27 21.74
C GLY A 329 7.15 0.02 23.08
N LYS A 330 7.88 0.05 24.21
CA LYS A 330 7.26 -0.11 25.53
C LYS A 330 6.51 1.14 25.97
N THR A 331 7.11 2.30 25.75
CA THR A 331 6.49 3.60 26.02
C THR A 331 6.75 4.54 24.84
N PHE A 332 5.82 5.44 24.61
CA PHE A 332 5.92 6.45 23.56
C PHE A 332 5.92 7.86 24.14
N GLY A 333 6.61 8.76 23.47
CA GLY A 333 6.53 10.20 23.74
C GLY A 333 5.13 10.76 23.44
N LYS A 334 5.00 12.08 23.47
CA LYS A 334 3.78 12.77 23.06
C LYS A 334 3.75 12.89 21.53
N ALA A 335 2.66 12.46 20.91
CA ALA A 335 2.45 12.66 19.48
C ALA A 335 2.31 14.15 19.13
N SER A 336 2.83 14.54 17.98
CA SER A 336 2.71 15.89 17.42
C SER A 336 2.69 15.84 15.90
N LEU A 337 2.21 16.91 15.24
CA LEU A 337 2.42 17.05 13.81
C LEU A 337 3.89 17.39 13.56
N ALA A 338 4.60 16.52 12.84
CA ALA A 338 5.97 16.74 12.37
C ALA A 338 6.02 17.85 11.32
N LEU A 339 5.02 17.89 10.47
CA LEU A 339 4.81 18.92 9.45
C LEU A 339 3.33 19.01 9.06
N THR A 340 2.97 20.10 8.40
CA THR A 340 1.62 20.31 7.86
C THR A 340 1.67 20.38 6.34
N TYR A 341 0.67 19.82 5.68
CA TYR A 341 0.53 19.85 4.22
C TYR A 341 -0.95 19.75 3.81
N THR A 342 -1.24 20.04 2.56
CA THR A 342 -2.56 19.80 1.98
C THR A 342 -2.53 18.43 1.29
N PRO A 343 -3.21 17.41 1.85
CA PRO A 343 -3.25 16.09 1.24
C PRO A 343 -3.83 16.15 -0.17
N PHE A 344 -3.25 15.44 -1.11
CA PHE A 344 -3.86 15.21 -2.41
C PHE A 344 -4.74 13.98 -2.31
N THR A 345 -6.05 14.17 -2.47
CA THR A 345 -7.06 13.10 -2.30
C THR A 345 -8.09 13.16 -3.41
N SER A 346 -8.92 12.15 -3.53
CA SER A 346 -10.04 12.14 -4.48
C SER A 346 -11.00 13.32 -4.30
N GLY A 347 -11.06 13.90 -3.10
CA GLY A 347 -11.80 15.10 -2.80
C GLY A 347 -11.41 16.34 -3.63
N GLN A 348 -10.21 16.36 -4.19
CA GLN A 348 -9.75 17.43 -5.09
C GLN A 348 -10.57 17.51 -6.38
N PHE A 349 -11.23 16.41 -6.77
CA PHE A 349 -12.05 16.33 -7.98
C PHE A 349 -13.55 16.47 -7.70
N SER A 350 -13.94 16.76 -6.49
CA SER A 350 -15.34 16.74 -6.02
C SER A 350 -16.20 17.90 -6.52
N GLY A 351 -15.66 18.81 -7.31
CA GLY A 351 -16.38 19.99 -7.82
C GLY A 351 -17.65 19.70 -8.64
N ASN A 352 -17.87 18.46 -9.05
CA ASN A 352 -19.03 18.01 -9.82
C ASN A 352 -20.06 17.22 -8.99
N GLY A 353 -19.95 17.26 -7.67
CA GLY A 353 -20.79 16.49 -6.76
C GLY A 353 -20.20 15.10 -6.47
N SER A 354 -20.66 14.50 -5.40
CA SER A 354 -20.26 13.18 -4.98
C SER A 354 -21.37 12.17 -5.27
N ARG A 355 -21.00 10.94 -5.53
CA ARG A 355 -21.93 9.81 -5.59
C ARG A 355 -21.54 8.79 -4.54
N ASP A 356 -22.50 7.97 -4.16
CA ASP A 356 -22.27 6.83 -3.32
C ASP A 356 -21.27 5.90 -4.02
N CYS A 357 -20.16 5.63 -3.36
CA CYS A 357 -19.17 4.66 -3.79
C CYS A 357 -19.41 3.29 -3.17
N GLY A 358 -20.48 3.17 -2.44
CA GLY A 358 -21.12 1.96 -2.06
C GLY A 358 -20.88 1.43 -0.68
N ASP A 359 -19.72 1.31 -0.13
CA ASP A 359 -19.53 0.74 1.21
C ASP A 359 -19.90 1.71 2.33
N SER A 360 -20.17 2.93 1.98
CA SER A 360 -20.50 4.02 2.90
C SER A 360 -20.70 5.30 2.09
N PRO A 361 -21.20 6.38 2.67
CA PRO A 361 -21.30 7.66 2.00
C PRO A 361 -19.90 8.24 1.71
N PHE A 362 -19.10 7.54 0.93
CA PHE A 362 -17.84 8.05 0.43
C PHE A 362 -18.09 8.93 -0.79
N ASN A 363 -17.38 10.04 -0.84
CA ASN A 363 -17.47 10.96 -1.95
C ASN A 363 -16.67 10.43 -3.13
N CYS A 364 -17.35 9.93 -4.17
CA CYS A 364 -16.75 9.71 -5.47
C CYS A 364 -17.04 10.89 -6.38
N PRO A 365 -16.08 11.36 -7.19
CA PRO A 365 -16.31 12.47 -8.11
C PRO A 365 -17.41 12.13 -9.13
N THR A 366 -18.44 12.94 -9.22
CA THR A 366 -19.46 12.80 -10.27
C THR A 366 -18.92 13.33 -11.59
N GLY A 367 -19.26 12.66 -12.69
CA GLY A 367 -18.81 13.06 -14.03
C GLY A 367 -17.38 12.65 -14.38
N GLN A 368 -16.61 12.19 -13.39
CA GLN A 368 -15.30 11.57 -13.58
C GLN A 368 -15.33 10.19 -12.93
N THR A 369 -14.63 9.25 -13.51
CA THR A 369 -14.53 7.89 -12.99
C THR A 369 -13.09 7.65 -12.60
N PHE A 370 -12.84 7.53 -11.31
CA PHE A 370 -11.53 7.18 -10.78
C PHE A 370 -11.70 6.62 -9.37
N PRO A 371 -10.89 5.64 -8.96
CA PRO A 371 -10.91 5.10 -7.61
C PRO A 371 -10.67 6.18 -6.56
N ARG A 372 -11.18 5.93 -5.37
CA ARG A 372 -10.82 6.72 -4.20
C ARG A 372 -9.34 6.52 -3.88
N PHE A 373 -8.63 7.59 -3.53
CA PHE A 373 -7.23 7.59 -3.10
C PHE A 373 -7.04 8.61 -1.95
N ASP A 374 -7.67 8.35 -0.84
CA ASP A 374 -7.75 9.29 0.27
C ASP A 374 -6.64 9.10 1.32
N LEU A 375 -5.87 8.00 1.26
CA LEU A 375 -4.74 7.75 2.14
C LEU A 375 -3.49 8.45 1.60
N ALA A 376 -3.22 9.66 2.10
CA ALA A 376 -2.15 10.51 1.57
C ALA A 376 -0.75 10.21 2.14
N GLY A 377 -0.62 9.27 3.04
CA GLY A 377 0.59 9.04 3.84
C GLY A 377 0.57 9.88 5.12
N PRO A 378 1.67 10.03 5.87
CA PRO A 378 3.04 9.73 5.47
C PRO A 378 3.39 8.24 5.55
N TYR A 379 4.27 7.79 4.66
CA TYR A 379 4.97 6.52 4.78
C TYR A 379 6.38 6.75 5.29
N LEU A 380 6.85 5.91 6.21
CA LEU A 380 8.07 6.13 6.97
C LEU A 380 9.09 5.02 6.69
N ALA A 381 10.34 5.37 6.48
CA ALA A 381 11.47 4.44 6.43
C ALA A 381 12.61 4.93 7.33
N ALA A 382 13.41 4.00 7.85
CA ALA A 382 14.63 4.30 8.60
C ALA A 382 15.85 3.81 7.81
N ASP A 383 16.70 4.72 7.39
CA ASP A 383 18.01 4.37 6.84
C ASP A 383 19.02 4.27 7.97
N ASN A 384 19.27 3.05 8.40
CA ASN A 384 20.14 2.74 9.53
C ASN A 384 21.64 2.95 9.23
N VAL A 385 22.01 3.07 7.95
CA VAL A 385 23.40 3.36 7.54
C VAL A 385 23.70 4.85 7.73
N HIS A 386 22.79 5.73 7.29
CA HIS A 386 22.95 7.18 7.43
C HIS A 386 22.35 7.74 8.73
N GLY A 387 21.66 6.89 9.51
CA GLY A 387 21.00 7.30 10.76
C GLY A 387 19.84 8.28 10.53
N THR A 388 19.11 8.15 9.43
CA THR A 388 18.02 9.04 9.08
C THR A 388 16.67 8.34 9.12
N LEU A 389 15.63 9.12 9.46
CA LEU A 389 14.24 8.78 9.17
C LEU A 389 13.80 9.57 7.94
N VAL A 390 13.03 8.95 7.06
CA VAL A 390 12.52 9.57 5.84
C VAL A 390 11.02 9.36 5.77
N MET A 391 10.24 10.40 5.50
CA MET A 391 8.82 10.33 5.21
C MET A 391 8.56 10.73 3.76
N ALA A 392 7.60 10.06 3.12
CA ALA A 392 7.01 10.51 1.86
C ALA A 392 5.49 10.58 1.98
N PHE A 393 4.89 11.55 1.33
CA PHE A 393 3.45 11.81 1.37
C PHE A 393 2.98 12.50 0.08
N GLN A 394 1.73 12.29 -0.26
CA GLN A 394 1.14 12.93 -1.44
C GLN A 394 0.52 14.28 -1.09
N VAL A 395 0.82 15.29 -1.89
CA VAL A 395 0.38 16.67 -1.65
C VAL A 395 -0.35 17.24 -2.85
N ALA A 396 -1.37 18.05 -2.58
CA ALA A 396 -2.00 18.89 -3.58
C ALA A 396 -1.19 20.19 -3.75
N GLN A 397 -0.62 20.36 -4.93
CA GLN A 397 0.03 21.62 -5.31
C GLN A 397 -1.02 22.73 -5.52
N SER A 398 -0.61 23.99 -5.50
CA SER A 398 -1.51 25.12 -5.71
C SER A 398 -2.24 25.11 -7.06
N SER A 399 -1.72 24.39 -8.04
CA SER A 399 -2.35 24.12 -9.33
C SER A 399 -3.49 23.09 -9.28
N GLY A 400 -3.57 22.29 -8.18
CA GLY A 400 -4.40 21.10 -8.07
C GLY A 400 -3.69 19.81 -8.47
N GLN A 401 -2.45 19.89 -8.96
CA GLN A 401 -1.65 18.70 -9.29
C GLN A 401 -1.25 17.94 -8.02
N GLY A 402 -1.43 16.62 -8.04
CA GLY A 402 -0.88 15.73 -7.01
C GLY A 402 0.58 15.42 -7.28
N GLN A 403 1.43 15.60 -6.27
CA GLN A 403 2.84 15.20 -6.33
C GLN A 403 3.27 14.55 -5.01
N ILE A 404 4.38 13.83 -5.05
CA ILE A 404 4.98 13.24 -3.85
C ILE A 404 6.07 14.18 -3.33
N GLU A 405 5.95 14.53 -2.06
CA GLU A 405 7.00 15.22 -1.30
C GLU A 405 7.64 14.27 -0.31
N SER A 406 8.88 14.57 0.05
CA SER A 406 9.63 13.87 1.09
C SER A 406 10.30 14.84 2.05
N VAL A 407 10.50 14.36 3.28
CA VAL A 407 11.30 15.02 4.33
C VAL A 407 12.20 13.98 4.99
N PHE A 408 13.30 14.42 5.57
CA PHE A 408 14.17 13.57 6.39
C PHE A 408 14.45 14.19 7.74
N SER A 409 14.79 13.34 8.71
CA SER A 409 15.27 13.71 10.04
C SER A 409 16.59 13.00 10.33
N THR A 410 17.54 13.71 10.96
CA THR A 410 18.83 13.18 11.40
C THR A 410 18.94 13.11 12.94
N ASP A 411 17.87 13.43 13.65
CA ASP A 411 17.82 13.52 15.11
C ASP A 411 16.68 12.65 15.71
N GLY A 412 16.31 11.58 15.00
CA GLY A 412 15.30 10.62 15.47
C GLY A 412 13.88 11.15 15.44
N GLY A 413 13.59 12.13 14.57
CA GLY A 413 12.26 12.72 14.41
C GLY A 413 12.01 13.95 15.29
N ALA A 414 13.02 14.47 16.00
CA ALA A 414 12.88 15.69 16.79
C ALA A 414 12.74 16.93 15.90
N SER A 415 13.39 16.93 14.74
CA SER A 415 13.21 17.93 13.68
C SER A 415 13.24 17.31 12.30
N TRP A 416 12.63 18.00 11.33
CA TRP A 416 12.49 17.52 9.95
C TRP A 416 12.97 18.60 8.97
N SER A 417 13.52 18.16 7.83
CA SER A 417 13.89 19.05 6.74
C SER A 417 12.67 19.79 6.18
N ALA A 418 12.91 20.85 5.42
CA ALA A 418 11.85 21.38 4.56
C ALA A 418 11.39 20.31 3.55
N PRO A 419 10.07 20.24 3.22
CA PRO A 419 9.58 19.34 2.19
C PRO A 419 10.20 19.62 0.83
N ALA A 420 10.50 18.56 0.09
CA ALA A 420 11.01 18.63 -1.28
C ALA A 420 10.29 17.61 -2.16
N LEU A 421 10.04 17.96 -3.41
CA LEU A 421 9.47 17.02 -4.38
C LEU A 421 10.41 15.83 -4.57
N LEU A 422 9.88 14.62 -4.37
CA LEU A 422 10.66 13.38 -4.51
C LEU A 422 11.05 13.16 -5.97
N ALA A 423 10.11 13.31 -6.88
CA ALA A 423 10.30 13.15 -8.33
C ALA A 423 9.43 14.16 -9.08
N PRO A 424 9.91 15.41 -9.28
CA PRO A 424 9.13 16.46 -9.92
C PRO A 424 8.58 16.04 -11.29
N ALA A 425 7.27 16.16 -11.49
CA ALA A 425 6.60 15.91 -12.75
C ALA A 425 5.94 17.17 -13.29
N ALA A 426 6.13 17.46 -14.58
CA ALA A 426 5.52 18.63 -15.22
C ALA A 426 4.01 18.44 -15.47
N THR A 427 3.59 17.21 -15.67
CA THR A 427 2.20 16.80 -15.94
C THR A 427 1.90 15.52 -15.19
N GLY A 428 0.60 15.15 -15.13
CA GLY A 428 0.14 13.96 -14.42
C GLY A 428 -0.02 14.20 -12.91
N HIS A 429 -0.58 13.22 -12.25
CA HIS A 429 -0.72 13.17 -10.80
C HIS A 429 0.10 12.01 -10.27
N GLN A 430 0.67 12.18 -9.07
CA GLN A 430 1.40 11.18 -8.31
C GLN A 430 0.66 10.92 -7.00
N PHE A 431 0.48 9.66 -6.63
CA PHE A 431 -0.23 9.27 -5.41
C PHE A 431 0.16 7.87 -4.96
N PHE A 432 -0.24 7.50 -3.74
CA PHE A 432 0.12 6.28 -3.05
C PHE A 432 1.64 6.04 -3.02
N PRO A 433 2.43 6.93 -2.39
CA PRO A 433 3.85 6.63 -2.19
C PRO A 433 4.01 5.49 -1.21
N TRP A 434 5.09 4.72 -1.34
CA TRP A 434 5.55 3.77 -0.33
C TRP A 434 7.06 3.81 -0.24
N LEU A 435 7.59 3.69 0.98
CA LEU A 435 9.03 3.72 1.25
C LEU A 435 9.51 2.43 1.90
N THR A 436 10.75 2.07 1.58
CA THR A 436 11.56 1.13 2.36
C THR A 436 13.01 1.61 2.38
N ALA A 437 13.81 1.09 3.32
CA ALA A 437 15.24 1.38 3.35
C ALA A 437 16.03 0.11 3.65
N SER A 438 17.10 -0.11 2.89
CA SER A 438 18.03 -1.21 3.09
C SER A 438 19.41 -0.84 2.56
N ASN A 439 20.45 -1.28 3.23
CA ASN A 439 21.86 -1.12 2.82
C ASN A 439 22.26 0.34 2.46
N GLY A 440 21.73 1.34 3.21
CA GLY A 440 22.01 2.77 2.96
C GLY A 440 21.28 3.35 1.75
N ARG A 441 20.29 2.67 1.24
CA ARG A 441 19.43 3.10 0.16
C ARG A 441 18.00 3.22 0.65
N VAL A 442 17.38 4.36 0.41
CA VAL A 442 15.94 4.58 0.59
C VAL A 442 15.28 4.44 -0.77
N SER A 443 14.32 3.54 -0.87
CA SER A 443 13.58 3.22 -2.10
C SER A 443 12.16 3.71 -1.98
N ALA A 444 11.64 4.32 -3.04
CA ALA A 444 10.27 4.82 -3.12
C ALA A 444 9.57 4.32 -4.37
N VAL A 445 8.29 3.95 -4.25
CA VAL A 445 7.39 3.66 -5.38
C VAL A 445 6.11 4.46 -5.24
N TRP A 446 5.43 4.74 -6.36
CA TRP A 446 4.15 5.43 -6.40
C TRP A 446 3.45 5.19 -7.73
N TYR A 447 2.13 5.41 -7.78
CA TYR A 447 1.42 5.53 -9.05
C TYR A 447 1.62 6.92 -9.66
N ASP A 448 1.72 6.96 -10.99
CA ASP A 448 2.00 8.16 -11.77
C ASP A 448 1.18 8.17 -13.07
N SER A 449 0.52 9.30 -13.35
CA SER A 449 -0.21 9.50 -14.60
C SER A 449 0.47 10.49 -15.55
N GLN A 450 1.79 10.64 -15.49
CA GLN A 450 2.56 11.58 -16.33
C GLN A 450 2.35 11.35 -17.83
N GLY A 451 2.03 10.13 -18.24
CA GLY A 451 1.72 9.77 -19.62
C GLY A 451 0.27 10.04 -20.05
N ASP A 452 -0.58 10.61 -19.21
CA ASP A 452 -1.98 10.88 -19.54
C ASP A 452 -2.10 12.01 -20.58
N PRO A 453 -2.52 11.72 -21.82
CA PRO A 453 -2.62 12.73 -22.87
C PRO A 453 -3.75 13.72 -22.62
N SER A 454 -4.67 13.40 -21.71
CA SER A 454 -5.82 14.24 -21.36
C SER A 454 -5.63 14.95 -20.02
N TYR A 455 -4.41 14.95 -19.49
CA TYR A 455 -4.11 15.55 -18.19
C TYR A 455 -4.62 16.98 -18.05
N ALA A 456 -5.25 17.25 -16.93
CA ALA A 456 -5.49 18.59 -16.39
C ALA A 456 -5.37 18.52 -14.86
N ALA A 457 -4.79 19.53 -14.25
CA ALA A 457 -4.51 19.52 -12.80
C ALA A 457 -5.76 19.36 -11.89
N THR A 458 -6.93 19.62 -12.43
CA THR A 458 -8.22 19.49 -11.74
C THR A 458 -9.05 18.31 -12.29
N ARG A 459 -8.44 17.39 -13.00
CA ARG A 459 -9.11 16.22 -13.58
C ARG A 459 -8.49 14.94 -13.06
N ALA A 460 -9.35 14.00 -12.70
CA ALA A 460 -8.91 12.67 -12.29
C ALA A 460 -8.10 12.00 -13.41
N PRO A 461 -7.05 11.21 -13.07
CA PRO A 461 -6.25 10.50 -14.04
C PRO A 461 -7.08 9.63 -15.00
N CYS A 462 -6.60 9.40 -16.21
CA CYS A 462 -7.23 8.58 -17.24
C CYS A 462 -8.65 9.04 -17.64
N ASN A 463 -8.93 10.32 -17.49
CA ASN A 463 -10.19 10.92 -17.92
C ASN A 463 -9.96 12.08 -18.90
N SER A 464 -10.84 12.19 -19.88
CA SER A 464 -10.96 13.39 -20.73
C SER A 464 -12.04 14.33 -20.18
N ALA A 465 -12.28 15.43 -20.85
CA ALA A 465 -13.39 16.32 -20.51
C ALA A 465 -14.77 15.66 -20.68
N THR A 466 -14.86 14.58 -21.43
CA THR A 466 -16.12 13.91 -21.81
C THR A 466 -16.25 12.47 -21.34
N GLY A 467 -15.28 11.94 -20.62
CA GLY A 467 -15.31 10.56 -20.11
C GLY A 467 -13.95 9.92 -19.97
N GLN A 468 -13.94 8.63 -19.75
CA GLN A 468 -12.71 7.85 -19.60
C GLN A 468 -11.86 7.85 -20.88
N THR A 469 -10.55 7.72 -20.70
CA THR A 469 -9.59 7.53 -21.78
C THR A 469 -8.97 6.12 -21.70
N SER A 470 -7.96 5.88 -22.54
CA SER A 470 -7.13 4.68 -22.48
C SER A 470 -6.32 4.62 -21.19
N ALA A 471 -5.66 3.49 -20.95
CA ALA A 471 -4.75 3.28 -19.83
C ALA A 471 -3.69 4.40 -19.75
N CYS A 472 -3.47 4.93 -18.55
CA CYS A 472 -2.58 6.07 -18.33
C CYS A 472 -1.75 5.98 -17.05
N LEU A 473 -2.06 5.06 -16.13
CA LEU A 473 -1.31 4.90 -14.89
C LEU A 473 -0.11 3.99 -15.08
N ASN A 474 1.00 4.43 -14.53
CA ASN A 474 2.22 3.65 -14.39
C ASN A 474 2.66 3.63 -12.93
N VAL A 475 3.46 2.64 -12.56
CA VAL A 475 4.22 2.65 -11.32
C VAL A 475 5.61 3.18 -11.60
N ARG A 476 6.09 4.08 -10.75
CA ARG A 476 7.44 4.63 -10.81
C ARG A 476 8.23 4.29 -9.56
N TYR A 477 9.54 4.34 -9.72
CA TYR A 477 10.52 4.11 -8.67
C TYR A 477 11.58 5.20 -8.67
N ALA A 478 12.01 5.61 -7.50
CA ALA A 478 13.23 6.40 -7.30
C ALA A 478 13.94 5.96 -6.02
N GLU A 479 15.22 6.29 -5.94
CA GLU A 479 16.04 5.97 -4.78
C GLU A 479 16.88 7.14 -4.32
N SER A 480 17.22 7.13 -3.03
CA SER A 480 18.17 8.02 -2.38
C SER A 480 19.30 7.20 -1.76
N ALA A 481 20.53 7.59 -2.02
CA ALA A 481 21.75 6.95 -1.47
C ALA A 481 22.39 7.79 -0.35
N ASP A 482 21.70 8.80 0.16
CA ASP A 482 22.22 9.75 1.18
C ASP A 482 21.25 9.97 2.34
N GLY A 483 20.37 8.98 2.59
CA GLY A 483 19.41 9.02 3.69
C GLY A 483 18.21 9.93 3.43
N GLY A 484 17.74 10.00 2.19
CA GLY A 484 16.55 10.79 1.81
C GLY A 484 16.82 12.28 1.59
N LYS A 485 18.07 12.71 1.60
CA LYS A 485 18.43 14.14 1.40
C LYS A 485 18.31 14.56 -0.05
N THR A 486 18.70 13.68 -0.97
CA THR A 486 18.53 13.86 -2.41
C THR A 486 18.00 12.58 -3.05
N TRP A 487 17.25 12.74 -4.13
CA TRP A 487 16.67 11.62 -4.88
C TRP A 487 17.25 11.56 -6.28
N GLY A 488 17.55 10.36 -6.73
CA GLY A 488 17.93 10.09 -8.10
C GLY A 488 16.77 10.27 -9.08
N PRO A 489 17.03 10.21 -10.38
CA PRO A 489 15.97 10.28 -11.39
C PRO A 489 15.03 9.09 -11.27
N SER A 490 13.72 9.33 -11.38
CA SER A 490 12.74 8.26 -11.33
C SER A 490 12.72 7.45 -12.62
N ILE A 491 12.51 6.13 -12.48
CA ILE A 491 12.29 5.22 -13.61
C ILE A 491 10.84 4.71 -13.61
N GLN A 492 10.37 4.29 -14.77
CA GLN A 492 9.10 3.57 -14.88
C GLN A 492 9.32 2.09 -14.56
N VAL A 493 8.48 1.53 -13.69
CA VAL A 493 8.53 0.11 -13.29
C VAL A 493 7.60 -0.73 -14.16
N THR A 494 6.41 -0.22 -14.45
CA THR A 494 5.43 -0.91 -15.31
C THR A 494 5.89 -0.90 -16.77
N ASP A 495 5.79 -2.03 -17.44
CA ASP A 495 6.02 -2.16 -18.89
C ASP A 495 4.75 -1.85 -19.70
N THR A 496 3.59 -1.84 -19.05
CA THR A 496 2.29 -1.56 -19.64
C THR A 496 1.51 -0.63 -18.70
N PRO A 497 0.98 0.50 -19.18
CA PRO A 497 0.11 1.34 -18.38
C PRO A 497 -1.21 0.66 -18.11
N THR A 498 -1.84 0.99 -16.98
CA THR A 498 -3.12 0.46 -16.54
C THR A 498 -4.17 1.58 -16.40
N ASN A 499 -5.44 1.19 -16.35
CA ASN A 499 -6.54 2.10 -16.06
C ASN A 499 -7.45 1.49 -14.99
N PRO A 500 -7.39 1.97 -13.74
CA PRO A 500 -8.18 1.40 -12.65
C PRO A 500 -9.69 1.60 -12.82
N ASN A 501 -10.11 2.43 -13.78
CA ASN A 501 -11.53 2.62 -14.09
C ASN A 501 -12.14 1.45 -14.89
N TYR A 502 -11.32 0.51 -15.35
CA TYR A 502 -11.82 -0.68 -16.05
C TYR A 502 -12.45 -1.67 -15.09
N GLU A 503 -11.97 -1.73 -13.87
CA GLU A 503 -12.53 -2.55 -12.80
C GLU A 503 -13.56 -1.73 -12.03
N GLN A 504 -14.79 -2.23 -11.90
CA GLN A 504 -15.85 -1.56 -11.15
C GLN A 504 -16.33 -2.45 -10.02
N PHE A 505 -16.53 -1.86 -8.87
CA PHE A 505 -16.83 -2.57 -7.64
C PHE A 505 -18.31 -2.38 -7.26
N GLY A 506 -19.04 -3.46 -7.09
CA GLY A 506 -20.39 -3.55 -6.52
C GLY A 506 -21.41 -2.62 -7.15
N GLY A 507 -22.32 -3.04 -8.00
CA GLY A 507 -23.48 -2.29 -8.51
C GLY A 507 -23.37 -0.77 -8.64
N ARG A 508 -22.26 -0.24 -8.32
CA ARG A 508 -21.95 1.13 -7.95
C ARG A 508 -21.17 1.85 -9.02
N ARG A 509 -20.68 1.13 -10.01
CA ARG A 509 -19.84 1.65 -11.11
C ARG A 509 -18.68 2.50 -10.60
N ILE A 510 -18.03 2.04 -9.53
CA ILE A 510 -16.94 2.73 -8.88
C ILE A 510 -15.75 1.82 -8.92
N PRO A 511 -14.70 2.23 -9.60
CA PRO A 511 -13.48 1.46 -9.61
C PRO A 511 -12.82 1.50 -8.22
N PHE A 512 -12.26 0.37 -7.82
CA PHE A 512 -11.43 0.25 -6.64
C PHE A 512 -10.19 -0.55 -7.00
N PHE A 513 -9.02 -0.12 -6.58
CA PHE A 513 -7.76 -0.82 -6.82
C PHE A 513 -6.86 -0.85 -5.57
N GLY A 514 -7.49 -0.67 -4.41
CA GLY A 514 -6.84 -0.60 -3.12
C GLY A 514 -6.41 0.81 -2.74
N ASP A 515 -5.80 0.90 -1.57
CA ASP A 515 -5.36 2.15 -0.94
C ASP A 515 -3.83 2.32 -0.97
N TYR A 516 -3.07 1.32 -1.47
CA TYR A 516 -1.61 1.34 -1.50
C TYR A 516 -1.01 0.36 -2.50
N LEU A 517 0.27 0.52 -2.77
CA LEU A 517 1.21 -0.42 -3.37
C LEU A 517 2.44 -0.47 -2.47
N THR A 518 3.33 -1.45 -2.65
CA THR A 518 4.49 -1.55 -1.76
C THR A 518 5.80 -1.77 -2.51
N VAL A 519 6.90 -1.37 -1.87
CA VAL A 519 8.27 -1.74 -2.21
C VAL A 519 8.92 -2.39 -1.01
N ALA A 520 9.63 -3.49 -1.23
CA ALA A 520 10.43 -4.17 -0.23
C ALA A 520 11.89 -4.21 -0.68
N ALA A 521 12.81 -4.17 0.29
CA ALA A 521 14.23 -4.27 0.02
C ALA A 521 14.95 -5.07 1.11
N GLN A 522 15.90 -5.92 0.69
CA GLN A 522 16.84 -6.64 1.54
C GLN A 522 18.22 -6.65 0.88
N GLY A 523 19.22 -6.05 1.53
CA GLY A 523 20.49 -5.79 0.87
C GLY A 523 20.28 -4.95 -0.40
N ASP A 524 20.75 -5.45 -1.53
CA ASP A 524 20.55 -4.83 -2.85
C ASP A 524 19.40 -5.49 -3.65
N THR A 525 18.67 -6.45 -3.04
CA THR A 525 17.49 -7.04 -3.64
C THR A 525 16.29 -6.13 -3.36
N ILE A 526 15.65 -5.64 -4.41
CA ILE A 526 14.50 -4.73 -4.32
C ILE A 526 13.37 -5.29 -5.17
N GLY A 527 12.16 -5.30 -4.63
CA GLY A 527 10.95 -5.68 -5.34
C GLY A 527 9.85 -4.64 -5.14
N ALA A 528 9.12 -4.33 -6.20
CA ALA A 528 7.90 -3.55 -6.15
C ALA A 528 6.69 -4.44 -6.45
N VAL A 529 5.56 -4.17 -5.80
CA VAL A 529 4.30 -4.88 -6.04
C VAL A 529 3.16 -3.87 -6.10
N TRP A 530 2.23 -4.08 -7.04
CA TRP A 530 1.12 -3.16 -7.29
C TRP A 530 -0.12 -3.88 -7.81
N THR A 531 -1.26 -3.23 -7.68
CA THR A 531 -2.52 -3.63 -8.31
C THR A 531 -2.54 -3.17 -9.76
N ASP A 532 -2.90 -4.06 -10.68
CA ASP A 532 -2.83 -3.81 -12.12
C ASP A 532 -4.07 -4.33 -12.85
N GLN A 533 -4.63 -3.52 -13.72
CA GLN A 533 -5.83 -3.81 -14.49
C GLN A 533 -5.55 -4.11 -15.97
N ARG A 534 -4.29 -4.39 -16.35
CA ARG A 534 -3.92 -4.68 -17.76
C ARG A 534 -4.63 -5.87 -18.37
N ASN A 535 -5.04 -6.83 -17.53
CA ASN A 535 -5.79 -8.01 -17.94
C ASN A 535 -7.30 -7.80 -17.95
N THR A 536 -7.76 -6.68 -17.37
CA THR A 536 -9.17 -6.35 -17.28
C THR A 536 -9.72 -5.96 -18.65
N VAL A 537 -10.83 -6.54 -19.06
CA VAL A 537 -11.51 -6.15 -20.30
C VAL A 537 -12.31 -4.88 -20.03
N GLY A 538 -12.03 -3.82 -20.77
CA GLY A 538 -12.60 -2.48 -20.56
C GLY A 538 -14.08 -2.32 -20.91
N ALA A 539 -14.89 -3.36 -20.88
CA ALA A 539 -16.33 -3.33 -21.07
C ALA A 539 -17.02 -3.52 -19.73
N ALA A 540 -17.95 -2.63 -19.39
CA ALA A 540 -18.89 -2.91 -18.32
C ALA A 540 -19.61 -4.22 -18.61
N ASP A 541 -19.77 -5.09 -17.63
CA ASP A 541 -20.66 -6.22 -17.77
C ASP A 541 -22.12 -5.76 -18.00
N ALA A 542 -23.00 -6.66 -18.36
CA ALA A 542 -24.41 -6.34 -18.63
C ALA A 542 -25.16 -5.88 -17.36
N SER A 543 -24.70 -6.23 -16.16
CA SER A 543 -25.25 -5.79 -14.88
C SER A 543 -24.69 -4.44 -14.45
N GLY A 544 -23.48 -4.10 -14.88
CA GLY A 544 -22.80 -2.84 -14.60
C GLY A 544 -22.19 -2.75 -13.21
N ASP A 545 -21.93 -3.90 -12.57
CA ASP A 545 -21.36 -3.99 -11.25
C ASP A 545 -20.31 -5.11 -11.17
N ASN A 546 -19.24 -4.93 -11.59
CA ASN A 546 -18.12 -5.83 -11.82
C ASN A 546 -17.26 -6.03 -10.55
N ASP A 547 -17.90 -6.29 -9.43
CA ASP A 547 -17.22 -6.27 -8.14
C ASP A 547 -16.61 -7.61 -7.69
N GLY A 548 -16.74 -8.65 -8.53
CA GLY A 548 -16.33 -9.99 -8.16
C GLY A 548 -17.24 -10.64 -7.10
N ALA A 549 -18.25 -9.93 -6.62
CA ALA A 549 -19.26 -10.41 -5.69
C ALA A 549 -20.57 -10.82 -6.41
N ASP A 550 -20.61 -10.72 -7.72
CA ASP A 550 -21.76 -11.06 -8.58
C ASP A 550 -22.05 -12.56 -8.60
N VAL A 551 -22.32 -13.10 -7.46
CA VAL A 551 -22.85 -14.46 -7.34
C VAL A 551 -24.36 -14.41 -7.18
N ALA A 552 -25.02 -15.40 -7.72
CA ALA A 552 -26.47 -15.54 -7.57
C ALA A 552 -26.85 -15.47 -6.08
N GLY A 553 -27.57 -14.42 -5.71
CA GLY A 553 -28.00 -14.20 -4.33
C GLY A 553 -27.21 -13.14 -3.57
N ASP A 554 -26.27 -12.43 -4.19
CA ASP A 554 -25.66 -11.26 -3.59
C ASP A 554 -26.72 -10.17 -3.34
N PRO A 555 -26.98 -9.79 -2.09
CA PRO A 555 -28.01 -8.80 -1.78
C PRO A 555 -27.61 -7.38 -2.18
N GLU A 556 -26.34 -7.10 -2.47
CA GLU A 556 -25.87 -5.77 -2.85
C GLU A 556 -26.20 -5.42 -4.29
N THR A 557 -26.18 -6.39 -5.18
CA THR A 557 -26.31 -6.15 -6.62
C THR A 557 -27.75 -6.17 -7.11
N GLY A 558 -28.70 -6.63 -6.28
CA GLY A 558 -30.05 -6.91 -6.76
C GLY A 558 -30.11 -8.04 -7.77
N GLY A 559 -29.02 -8.70 -7.94
CA GLY A 559 -28.70 -9.96 -8.58
C GLY A 559 -29.49 -10.34 -9.81
N THR A 560 -29.01 -10.00 -10.97
CA THR A 560 -29.45 -10.64 -12.21
C THR A 560 -28.52 -11.73 -12.71
N CYS A 561 -27.42 -12.03 -12.03
CA CYS A 561 -26.65 -13.24 -12.27
C CYS A 561 -27.48 -14.49 -11.91
N THR A 562 -28.58 -14.70 -12.62
CA THR A 562 -29.49 -15.85 -12.44
C THR A 562 -29.00 -17.11 -13.14
N SER A 563 -27.95 -17.03 -13.91
CA SER A 563 -27.35 -18.14 -14.61
C SER A 563 -26.06 -18.54 -13.91
N SER A 564 -25.70 -19.79 -14.04
CA SER A 564 -24.55 -20.40 -13.38
C SER A 564 -23.35 -19.43 -13.26
N PHE A 565 -22.65 -19.48 -12.16
CA PHE A 565 -21.41 -18.76 -11.85
C PHE A 565 -20.49 -18.50 -13.07
N THR A 566 -20.43 -19.46 -14.00
CA THR A 566 -19.67 -19.36 -15.24
C THR A 566 -20.14 -18.25 -16.18
N THR A 567 -21.37 -17.79 -16.11
CA THR A 567 -21.89 -16.75 -17.01
C THR A 567 -21.70 -15.34 -16.47
N CYS A 568 -21.57 -15.16 -15.16
CA CYS A 568 -21.25 -13.88 -14.55
C CYS A 568 -19.76 -13.53 -14.71
N PHE A 569 -18.94 -14.54 -14.93
CA PHE A 569 -17.48 -14.43 -15.02
C PHE A 569 -16.94 -14.92 -16.36
N ASP A 570 -17.73 -14.89 -17.43
CA ASP A 570 -17.35 -15.40 -18.75
C ASP A 570 -16.36 -14.51 -19.53
N GLY A 571 -15.84 -13.48 -18.88
CA GLY A 571 -14.79 -12.63 -19.43
C GLY A 571 -15.26 -11.49 -20.32
N THR A 572 -16.55 -11.14 -20.26
CA THR A 572 -17.08 -10.01 -21.02
C THR A 572 -17.07 -8.71 -20.23
N GLY A 573 -16.77 -8.74 -18.95
CA GLY A 573 -16.76 -7.56 -18.09
C GLY A 573 -15.57 -7.50 -17.15
N GLY A 574 -15.11 -6.36 -16.81
CA GLY A 574 -13.99 -5.82 -16.04
C GLY A 574 -13.37 -6.59 -14.87
N LEU A 575 -13.62 -7.86 -14.72
CA LEU A 575 -12.95 -8.70 -13.73
C LEU A 575 -11.53 -9.02 -14.18
N ASP A 576 -10.66 -9.35 -13.29
CA ASP A 576 -9.27 -9.72 -13.53
C ASP A 576 -8.26 -8.61 -13.18
N GLN A 577 -8.57 -7.86 -12.12
CA GLN A 577 -7.61 -7.02 -11.43
C GLN A 577 -6.61 -7.92 -10.69
N ASN A 578 -5.33 -7.75 -10.98
CA ASN A 578 -4.30 -8.66 -10.51
C ASN A 578 -3.19 -7.95 -9.76
N ILE A 579 -2.43 -8.71 -9.01
CA ILE A 579 -1.19 -8.24 -8.41
C ILE A 579 -0.03 -8.56 -9.36
N TYR A 580 0.76 -7.52 -9.65
CA TYR A 580 1.99 -7.60 -10.42
C TYR A 580 3.20 -7.19 -9.59
N THR A 581 4.34 -7.71 -9.96
CA THR A 581 5.64 -7.39 -9.33
C THR A 581 6.72 -7.17 -10.37
N ALA A 582 7.76 -6.45 -9.98
CA ALA A 582 9.02 -6.38 -10.71
C ALA A 582 10.19 -6.33 -9.72
N ALA A 583 11.26 -7.05 -10.06
CA ALA A 583 12.55 -6.85 -9.41
C ALA A 583 13.18 -5.55 -9.93
N ILE A 584 13.85 -4.82 -9.04
CA ILE A 584 14.54 -3.56 -9.37
C ILE A 584 16.01 -3.76 -9.09
N THR A 585 16.84 -3.44 -10.09
CA THR A 585 18.30 -3.40 -9.96
C THR A 585 18.72 -1.97 -9.70
N PRO A 586 19.33 -1.68 -8.53
CA PRO A 586 19.77 -0.34 -8.14
C PRO A 586 20.98 0.15 -8.94
#